data_2e0742b6bc4c1cacbc063b5d3c95cb0f
#
_entry.id   2e0742b6bc4c1cacbc063b5d3c95cb0f
#
_cell.length_a   1.000
_cell.length_b   1.000
_cell.length_c   1.000
_cell.angle_alpha   90.00
_cell.angle_beta   90.00
_cell.angle_gamma   90.00
#
_symmetry.space_group_name_H-M   'P 1'
#
loop_
_entity.id
_entity.type
_entity.pdbx_description
1 polymer ?
#
loop_
_entity_poly.entity_id
_entity_poly.type
_entity_poly.pdbx_seq_one_letter_code
_entity_poly.pdbx_strand_id
1 'polypeptide(L)'
;MDKREYRVGVELADEQWEVIEPHLSELPTSGKGGQKPASRRACFEAVLWMARSGARWKDVPAHFPAASTVWKRLRHWEEDDSLKNAWRRCLETLDQEGLLRWDECFADGTFFSAKKGVNASERPSTAKEQSLWWW
;
A
#
# COMPACT_ATOMS: atom_id res chain seq x y z
N MET A 1 0.76 9.12 -24.01
CA MET A 1 0.28 7.98 -23.22
C MET A 1 -1.21 8.16 -23.00
N ASP A 2 -2.01 7.27 -23.51
CA ASP A 2 -3.47 7.38 -23.44
C ASP A 2 -3.94 7.09 -22.02
N LYS A 3 -4.75 7.99 -21.44
CA LYS A 3 -5.32 7.87 -20.07
C LYS A 3 -6.15 6.59 -19.86
N ARG A 4 -6.49 5.87 -20.93
CA ARG A 4 -7.25 4.61 -20.89
C ARG A 4 -6.41 3.39 -20.54
N GLU A 5 -5.11 3.43 -20.81
CA GLU A 5 -4.21 2.30 -20.58
C GLU A 5 -3.91 2.05 -19.07
N TYR A 6 -4.05 3.09 -18.26
CA TYR A 6 -3.82 3.01 -16.81
C TYR A 6 -5.00 2.46 -15.98
N ARG A 7 -6.18 2.35 -16.60
CA ARG A 7 -7.36 1.79 -15.92
C ARG A 7 -7.38 0.26 -15.88
N VAL A 8 -6.67 -0.38 -16.79
CA VAL A 8 -6.71 -1.83 -16.93
C VAL A 8 -5.86 -2.48 -15.83
N GLY A 9 -6.52 -3.08 -14.86
CA GLY A 9 -5.92 -4.01 -13.91
C GLY A 9 -5.64 -3.47 -12.50
N VAL A 10 -6.19 -2.32 -12.13
CA VAL A 10 -6.06 -1.75 -10.77
C VAL A 10 -7.42 -1.49 -10.13
N GLU A 11 -8.49 -1.44 -10.92
CA GLU A 11 -9.85 -1.36 -10.41
C GLU A 11 -10.23 -2.70 -9.78
N LEU A 12 -10.56 -2.67 -8.49
CA LEU A 12 -11.06 -3.84 -7.79
C LEU A 12 -12.51 -4.12 -8.20
N ALA A 13 -12.83 -5.39 -8.43
CA ALA A 13 -14.22 -5.81 -8.48
C ALA A 13 -14.91 -5.58 -7.12
N ASP A 14 -16.22 -5.45 -7.12
CA ASP A 14 -16.95 -5.20 -5.87
C ASP A 14 -16.76 -6.33 -4.87
N GLU A 15 -16.76 -7.57 -5.33
CA GLU A 15 -16.51 -8.76 -4.50
C GLU A 15 -15.12 -8.76 -3.87
N GLN A 16 -14.12 -8.28 -4.60
CA GLN A 16 -12.76 -8.15 -4.08
C GLN A 16 -12.67 -7.05 -3.01
N TRP A 17 -13.36 -5.94 -3.24
CA TRP A 17 -13.43 -4.85 -2.28
C TRP A 17 -14.13 -5.26 -0.99
N GLU A 18 -15.23 -6.00 -1.07
CA GLU A 18 -15.97 -6.51 0.08
C GLU A 18 -15.12 -7.38 1.02
N VAL A 19 -14.13 -8.09 0.48
CA VAL A 19 -13.17 -8.87 1.28
C VAL A 19 -12.17 -7.98 2.02
N ILE A 20 -11.77 -6.87 1.43
CA ILE A 20 -10.70 -5.98 1.92
C ILE A 20 -11.27 -4.92 2.86
N GLU A 21 -12.42 -4.35 2.52
CA GLU A 21 -13.00 -3.18 3.18
C GLU A 21 -13.11 -3.31 4.72
N PRO A 22 -13.58 -4.46 5.29
CA PRO A 22 -13.72 -4.60 6.73
C PRO A 22 -12.41 -4.50 7.51
N HIS A 23 -11.29 -4.70 6.85
CA HIS A 23 -9.96 -4.69 7.46
C HIS A 23 -9.27 -3.32 7.40
N LEU A 24 -9.77 -2.41 6.58
CA LEU A 24 -9.22 -1.06 6.43
C LEU A 24 -9.96 -0.07 7.34
N SER A 25 -9.23 0.58 8.22
CA SER A 25 -9.78 1.58 9.14
C SER A 25 -10.20 2.87 8.44
N GLU A 26 -11.16 3.56 9.05
CA GLU A 26 -11.52 4.94 8.68
C GLU A 26 -10.55 5.94 9.31
N LEU A 27 -10.29 7.03 8.61
CA LEU A 27 -9.60 8.17 9.23
C LEU A 27 -10.51 8.81 10.28
N PRO A 28 -9.96 9.16 11.45
CA PRO A 28 -10.71 9.92 12.43
C PRO A 28 -11.20 11.23 11.82
N THR A 29 -12.50 11.44 11.85
CA THR A 29 -13.12 12.68 11.39
C THR A 29 -13.15 13.69 12.53
N SER A 30 -12.70 14.90 12.23
CA SER A 30 -12.71 15.99 13.22
C SER A 30 -14.09 16.60 13.36
N GLY A 31 -15.14 16.04 13.56
CA GLY A 31 -16.51 16.58 13.82
C GLY A 31 -16.84 18.04 13.41
N LYS A 32 -15.86 18.78 12.92
CA LYS A 32 -16.00 20.13 12.35
C LYS A 32 -16.30 19.97 10.87
N GLY A 33 -17.40 20.54 10.42
CA GLY A 33 -17.81 20.52 9.02
C GLY A 33 -16.65 20.85 8.08
N GLY A 34 -16.56 20.10 6.98
CA GLY A 34 -15.47 20.23 6.02
C GLY A 34 -15.74 19.37 4.79
N GLN A 35 -14.77 19.30 3.89
CA GLN A 35 -14.85 18.46 2.70
C GLN A 35 -14.97 16.99 3.09
N LYS A 36 -15.89 16.27 2.42
CA LYS A 36 -16.08 14.83 2.60
C LYS A 36 -14.75 14.08 2.37
N PRO A 37 -14.36 13.17 3.27
CA PRO A 37 -13.15 12.37 3.07
C PRO A 37 -13.17 11.61 1.75
N ALA A 38 -12.00 11.46 1.13
CA ALA A 38 -11.86 10.64 -0.06
C ALA A 38 -12.23 9.18 0.23
N SER A 39 -12.83 8.50 -0.75
CA SER A 39 -13.22 7.11 -0.64
C SER A 39 -12.04 6.21 -0.25
N ARG A 40 -12.25 5.29 0.70
CA ARG A 40 -11.25 4.28 1.08
C ARG A 40 -10.85 3.44 -0.11
N ARG A 41 -11.83 3.01 -0.91
CA ARG A 41 -11.60 2.21 -2.12
C ARG A 41 -10.72 2.96 -3.12
N ALA A 42 -11.03 4.20 -3.42
CA ALA A 42 -10.22 5.00 -4.35
C ALA A 42 -8.78 5.22 -3.86
N CYS A 43 -8.58 5.41 -2.56
CA CYS A 43 -7.25 5.51 -1.97
C CYS A 43 -6.50 4.17 -2.05
N PHE A 44 -7.17 3.06 -1.78
CA PHE A 44 -6.56 1.73 -1.86
C PHE A 44 -6.19 1.35 -3.29
N GLU A 45 -7.05 1.62 -4.26
CA GLU A 45 -6.75 1.44 -5.69
C GLU A 45 -5.56 2.30 -6.14
N ALA A 46 -5.43 3.53 -5.62
CA ALA A 46 -4.26 4.37 -5.88
C ALA A 46 -2.97 3.75 -5.31
N VAL A 47 -3.02 3.17 -4.12
CA VAL A 47 -1.88 2.44 -3.52
C VAL A 47 -1.50 1.23 -4.37
N LEU A 48 -2.48 0.45 -4.84
CA LEU A 48 -2.23 -0.68 -5.74
C LEU A 48 -1.60 -0.22 -7.06
N TRP A 49 -2.08 0.89 -7.60
CA TRP A 49 -1.50 1.48 -8.81
C TRP A 49 -0.03 1.88 -8.59
N MET A 50 0.27 2.52 -7.46
CA MET A 50 1.64 2.87 -7.08
C MET A 50 2.53 1.65 -6.94
N ALA A 51 2.06 0.61 -6.23
CA ALA A 51 2.81 -0.62 -6.02
C ALA A 51 3.10 -1.36 -7.34
N ARG A 52 2.16 -1.34 -8.27
CA ARG A 52 2.29 -2.01 -9.56
C ARG A 52 3.15 -1.25 -10.55
N SER A 53 3.00 0.07 -10.61
CA SER A 53 3.68 0.93 -11.58
C SER A 53 5.11 1.29 -11.16
N GLY A 54 5.41 1.27 -9.85
CA GLY A 54 6.67 1.79 -9.33
C GLY A 54 6.84 3.31 -9.55
N ALA A 55 5.75 4.02 -9.85
CA ALA A 55 5.77 5.45 -10.13
C ALA A 55 6.03 6.29 -8.87
N ARG A 56 6.41 7.54 -9.07
CA ARG A 56 6.58 8.49 -7.98
C ARG A 56 5.22 9.04 -7.52
N TRP A 57 5.12 9.44 -6.26
CA TRP A 57 3.89 10.03 -5.70
C TRP A 57 3.33 11.19 -6.51
N LYS A 58 4.19 12.01 -7.10
CA LYS A 58 3.78 13.13 -7.95
C LYS A 58 3.14 12.71 -9.28
N ASP A 59 3.34 11.48 -9.68
CA ASP A 59 2.86 10.95 -10.96
C ASP A 59 1.50 10.23 -10.83
N VAL A 60 0.88 10.26 -9.64
CA VAL A 60 -0.45 9.68 -9.40
C VAL A 60 -1.47 10.30 -10.36
N PRO A 61 -2.19 9.49 -11.15
CA PRO A 61 -3.18 9.99 -12.09
C PRO A 61 -4.30 10.82 -11.44
N ALA A 62 -4.77 11.83 -12.16
CA ALA A 62 -5.77 12.78 -11.64
C ALA A 62 -7.15 12.17 -11.33
N HIS A 63 -7.45 10.96 -11.81
CA HIS A 63 -8.69 10.27 -11.48
C HIS A 63 -8.69 9.62 -10.09
N PHE A 64 -7.51 9.44 -9.50
CA PHE A 64 -7.37 9.05 -8.09
C PHE A 64 -7.42 10.28 -7.18
N PRO A 65 -7.63 10.10 -5.88
CA PRO A 65 -7.47 11.16 -4.90
C PRO A 65 -6.06 11.77 -4.97
N ALA A 66 -5.91 13.01 -4.51
CA ALA A 66 -4.62 13.67 -4.48
C ALA A 66 -3.55 12.82 -3.77
N ALA A 67 -2.33 12.83 -4.28
CA ALA A 67 -1.23 12.01 -3.73
C ALA A 67 -1.02 12.21 -2.23
N SER A 68 -1.14 13.44 -1.74
CA SER A 68 -1.06 13.76 -0.30
C SER A 68 -2.17 13.09 0.52
N THR A 69 -3.38 12.99 -0.03
CA THR A 69 -4.52 12.32 0.62
C THR A 69 -4.29 10.80 0.68
N VAL A 70 -3.86 10.21 -0.43
CA VAL A 70 -3.52 8.78 -0.51
C VAL A 70 -2.39 8.44 0.46
N TRP A 71 -1.34 9.24 0.49
CA TRP A 71 -0.21 9.10 1.40
C TRP A 71 -0.63 9.13 2.87
N LYS A 72 -1.44 10.11 3.26
CA LYS A 72 -1.96 10.23 4.62
C LYS A 72 -2.79 9.02 5.04
N ARG A 73 -3.60 8.50 4.12
CA ARG A 73 -4.41 7.31 4.35
C ARG A 73 -3.53 6.06 4.50
N LEU A 74 -2.54 5.90 3.63
CA LEU A 74 -1.59 4.79 3.68
C LEU A 74 -0.83 4.77 5.02
N ARG A 75 -0.32 5.92 5.45
CA ARG A 75 0.35 6.06 6.74
C ARG A 75 -0.54 5.64 7.91
N HIS A 76 -1.79 6.06 7.90
CA HIS A 76 -2.75 5.67 8.92
C HIS A 76 -2.96 4.15 8.97
N TRP A 77 -3.12 3.52 7.81
CA TRP A 77 -3.29 2.07 7.70
C TRP A 77 -2.03 1.28 8.10
N GLU A 78 -0.85 1.84 7.92
CA GLU A 78 0.40 1.27 8.43
C GLU A 78 0.49 1.37 9.95
N GLU A 79 0.14 2.52 10.50
CA GLU A 79 0.24 2.80 11.94
C GLU A 79 -0.71 1.94 12.79
N ASP A 80 -1.88 1.61 12.28
CA ASP A 80 -2.89 0.78 12.97
C ASP A 80 -2.90 -0.69 12.52
N ASP A 81 -1.93 -1.14 11.72
CA ASP A 81 -1.83 -2.48 11.14
C ASP A 81 -3.00 -2.90 10.23
N SER A 82 -3.92 -2.00 9.86
CA SER A 82 -5.07 -2.34 9.02
C SER A 82 -4.67 -2.77 7.61
N LEU A 83 -3.65 -2.15 7.04
CA LEU A 83 -3.10 -2.57 5.73
C LEU A 83 -2.56 -4.00 5.78
N LYS A 84 -1.83 -4.34 6.83
CA LYS A 84 -1.28 -5.68 7.03
C LYS A 84 -2.38 -6.73 7.21
N ASN A 85 -3.44 -6.38 7.92
CA ASN A 85 -4.58 -7.27 8.10
C ASN A 85 -5.36 -7.48 6.81
N ALA A 86 -5.58 -6.43 6.03
CA ALA A 86 -6.19 -6.50 4.70
C ALA A 86 -5.35 -7.39 3.75
N TRP A 87 -4.05 -7.20 3.74
CA TRP A 87 -3.13 -8.01 2.94
C TRP A 87 -3.15 -9.49 3.33
N ARG A 88 -3.10 -9.78 4.64
CA ARG A 88 -3.20 -11.16 5.14
C ARG A 88 -4.50 -11.81 4.68
N ARG A 89 -5.62 -11.10 4.75
CA ARG A 89 -6.91 -11.63 4.30
C ARG A 89 -6.92 -11.93 2.80
N CYS A 90 -6.32 -11.07 1.99
CA CYS A 90 -6.17 -11.34 0.56
C CYS A 90 -5.37 -12.63 0.30
N LEU A 91 -4.24 -12.81 0.99
CA LEU A 91 -3.43 -14.02 0.85
C LEU A 91 -4.19 -15.28 1.28
N GLU A 92 -4.92 -15.23 2.40
CA GLU A 92 -5.75 -16.35 2.86
C GLU A 92 -6.82 -16.73 1.83
N THR A 93 -7.46 -15.75 1.22
CA THR A 93 -8.46 -15.98 0.17
C THR A 93 -7.84 -16.64 -1.06
N LEU A 94 -6.70 -16.13 -1.52
CA LEU A 94 -5.97 -16.69 -2.66
C LEU A 94 -5.48 -18.11 -2.39
N ASP A 95 -5.04 -18.41 -1.17
CA ASP A 95 -4.61 -19.73 -0.75
C ASP A 95 -5.77 -20.73 -0.73
N GLN A 96 -6.91 -20.33 -0.17
CA GLN A 96 -8.14 -21.14 -0.15
C GLN A 96 -8.65 -21.48 -1.56
N GLU A 97 -8.46 -20.57 -2.51
CA GLU A 97 -8.80 -20.76 -3.92
C GLU A 97 -7.72 -21.53 -4.71
N GLY A 98 -6.61 -21.89 -4.07
CA GLY A 98 -5.49 -22.61 -4.70
C GLY A 98 -4.71 -21.80 -5.72
N LEU A 99 -4.79 -20.46 -5.64
CA LEU A 99 -4.13 -19.55 -6.57
C LEU A 99 -2.70 -19.17 -6.14
N LEU A 100 -2.31 -19.50 -4.91
CA LEU A 100 -0.94 -19.30 -4.44
C LEU A 100 -0.09 -20.53 -4.70
N ARG A 101 1.06 -20.29 -5.32
CA ARG A 101 2.07 -21.33 -5.58
C ARG A 101 3.19 -21.19 -4.55
N TRP A 102 3.06 -21.89 -3.43
CA TRP A 102 4.02 -21.86 -2.33
C TRP A 102 5.38 -22.50 -2.66
N ASP A 103 5.42 -23.29 -3.72
CA ASP A 103 6.65 -23.87 -4.28
C ASP A 103 7.52 -22.86 -5.04
N GLU A 104 6.95 -21.70 -5.38
CA GLU A 104 7.65 -20.61 -6.05
C GLU A 104 7.65 -19.37 -5.15
N CYS A 105 8.75 -19.12 -4.47
CA CYS A 105 8.96 -17.90 -3.70
C CYS A 105 10.05 -17.04 -4.35
N PHE A 106 9.76 -15.76 -4.55
CA PHE A 106 10.72 -14.76 -4.99
C PHE A 106 11.04 -13.83 -3.83
N ALA A 107 12.32 -13.73 -3.49
CA ALA A 107 12.81 -12.73 -2.55
C ALA A 107 13.63 -11.69 -3.32
N ASP A 108 13.23 -10.44 -3.23
CA ASP A 108 14.02 -9.31 -3.75
C ASP A 108 14.81 -8.70 -2.60
N GLY A 109 16.13 -8.67 -2.77
CA GLY A 109 17.06 -8.08 -1.82
C GLY A 109 17.72 -6.85 -2.44
N THR A 110 17.48 -5.69 -1.86
CA THR A 110 18.20 -4.48 -2.22
C THR A 110 19.37 -4.28 -1.31
N PHE A 111 20.58 -4.22 -1.90
CA PHE A 111 21.81 -3.98 -1.18
C PHE A 111 22.21 -2.51 -1.28
N PHE A 112 22.28 -1.86 -0.14
CA PHE A 112 22.85 -0.51 -0.05
C PHE A 112 24.28 -0.58 0.47
N SER A 113 25.17 0.11 -0.22
CA SER A 113 26.52 0.30 0.32
C SER A 113 26.44 1.11 1.61
N ALA A 114 26.97 0.56 2.70
CA ALA A 114 27.07 1.29 3.96
C ALA A 114 27.86 2.58 3.75
N LYS A 115 27.36 3.71 4.25
CA LYS A 115 28.15 4.94 4.29
C LYS A 115 29.41 4.70 5.13
N LYS A 116 30.53 5.24 4.66
CA LYS A 116 31.81 5.16 5.37
C LYS A 116 31.64 5.63 6.83
N GLY A 117 31.84 4.75 7.79
CA GLY A 117 31.70 5.06 9.23
C GLY A 117 30.53 4.38 9.95
N VAL A 118 29.68 3.61 9.26
CA VAL A 118 28.62 2.82 9.93
C VAL A 118 29.20 1.48 10.37
N ASN A 119 29.28 1.27 11.69
CA ASN A 119 29.73 -0.01 12.26
C ASN A 119 28.63 -1.07 12.15
N ALA A 120 29.03 -2.34 12.02
CA ALA A 120 28.11 -3.47 11.94
C ALA A 120 27.21 -3.63 13.19
N SER A 121 27.62 -3.05 14.32
CA SER A 121 26.87 -3.02 15.58
C SER A 121 25.68 -2.05 15.56
N GLU A 122 25.61 -1.15 14.59
CA GLU A 122 24.53 -0.17 14.44
C GLU A 122 23.46 -0.61 13.42
N ARG A 123 23.44 -1.89 13.05
CA ARG A 123 22.38 -2.41 12.20
C ARG A 123 21.05 -2.37 12.96
N PRO A 124 20.01 -1.78 12.36
CA PRO A 124 18.70 -1.82 12.98
C PRO A 124 18.28 -3.26 13.24
N SER A 125 17.89 -3.55 14.47
CA SER A 125 17.56 -4.91 14.90
C SER A 125 16.12 -5.31 14.57
N THR A 126 15.30 -4.38 14.07
CA THR A 126 13.88 -4.61 13.82
C THR A 126 13.47 -4.17 12.42
N ALA A 127 12.53 -4.90 11.83
CA ALA A 127 11.94 -4.57 10.52
C ALA A 127 11.30 -3.16 10.48
N LYS A 128 10.93 -2.62 11.65
CA LYS A 128 10.34 -1.28 11.78
C LYS A 128 11.36 -0.16 11.54
N GLU A 129 12.62 -0.38 11.89
CA GLU A 129 13.70 0.57 11.60
C GLU A 129 14.17 0.49 10.16
N GLN A 130 14.02 -0.66 9.50
CA GLN A 130 14.38 -0.83 8.09
C GLN A 130 13.44 -0.06 7.15
N SER A 131 12.17 0.11 7.52
CA SER A 131 11.21 0.85 6.70
C SER A 131 11.47 2.36 6.60
N LEU A 132 12.25 2.93 7.51
CA LEU A 132 12.63 4.35 7.52
C LEU A 132 13.67 4.72 6.45
N TRP A 133 14.27 3.75 5.79
CA TRP A 133 15.34 3.96 4.80
C TRP A 133 14.87 3.97 3.35
N TRP A 134 13.57 3.82 3.10
CA TRP A 134 12.97 3.74 1.76
C TRP A 134 12.53 5.09 1.18
N TRP A 135 12.91 6.22 1.83
CA TRP A 135 12.47 7.58 1.45
C TRP A 135 13.64 8.51 1.14
#